data_d7cf15119feb08a21f3b876c210996a5
#
_entry.id   d7cf15119feb08a21f3b876c210996a5
#
_cell.length_a   1.000
_cell.length_b   1.000
_cell.length_c   1.000
_cell.angle_alpha   90.00
_cell.angle_beta   90.00
_cell.angle_gamma   90.00
#
_symmetry.space_group_name_H-M   'P 1'
#
loop_
_entity.id
_entity.type
_entity.pdbx_description
1 polymer ?
#
loop_
_entity_poly.entity_id
_entity_poly.type
_entity_poly.pdbx_seq_one_letter_code
_entity_poly.pdbx_strand_id
1 'polypeptide(L)'
;FIVGGPVGDFELLLCHGTVCVVGKMRDLILQLSKSSIYSTKPGESKKRGRGPTSPGPLASLLDRPLSELTPENIAEWLSTERQNRPTVTAHAYRLLRAFIKWANYQKKYQGIIHGDLAQDHNVRKMVPISASKAGDCLQKEQLKSWFSAVRSLNNPIASAYLQVLLLTGARREEISSLRWSDIDFKWSSMRIKDKIEGERIIPLTPYVSDLLRSLMEIPNRGTNEENWVFRSNSKSGKIIEPCSAHNRALTRAELPHISLHGLRRSFGTLAEWVEVPTGIVAQIMGHKPSALAEKHYRRRPLDLLRKWHEKVELWILEEAKIKNNVDKR
;
A
#
# COMPACT_ATOMS: atom_id res chain seq x y z
N PHE A 1 19.75 30.47 29.92
CA PHE A 1 20.73 30.52 28.82
C PHE A 1 20.16 29.78 27.63
N ILE A 2 19.94 30.51 26.58
CA ILE A 2 19.47 29.99 25.28
C ILE A 2 20.71 29.57 24.54
N VAL A 3 20.80 28.29 24.15
CA VAL A 3 21.79 27.83 23.17
C VAL A 3 21.04 27.45 21.90
N GLY A 4 21.04 28.37 20.95
CA GLY A 4 20.49 28.17 19.63
C GLY A 4 21.44 27.32 18.76
N GLY A 5 20.90 26.30 18.11
CA GLY A 5 21.51 25.57 17.01
C GLY A 5 20.44 25.21 16.00
N PRO A 6 20.73 25.09 14.71
CA PRO A 6 19.74 25.09 13.64
C PRO A 6 19.08 23.71 13.52
N VAL A 7 17.95 23.51 14.16
CA VAL A 7 16.83 22.61 13.82
C VAL A 7 15.79 22.69 14.94
N GLY A 8 14.69 23.39 14.72
CA GLY A 8 13.42 23.33 15.44
C GLY A 8 13.46 23.78 16.92
N ASP A 9 12.80 24.88 17.21
CA ASP A 9 12.68 25.50 18.54
C ASP A 9 12.15 24.53 19.60
N PHE A 10 13.01 24.18 20.57
CA PHE A 10 12.61 23.54 21.81
C PHE A 10 12.89 24.51 22.96
N GLU A 11 11.85 25.05 23.57
CA GLU A 11 11.98 25.82 24.82
C GLU A 11 12.37 24.90 25.99
N LEU A 12 13.52 25.18 26.57
CA LEU A 12 13.95 24.64 27.87
C LEU A 12 13.33 25.49 28.97
N LEU A 13 12.28 25.00 29.63
CA LEU A 13 11.75 25.59 30.85
C LEU A 13 12.43 24.96 32.07
N LEU A 14 13.17 25.78 32.82
CA LEU A 14 13.72 25.42 34.13
C LEU A 14 12.63 25.64 35.18
N CYS A 15 12.02 24.56 35.67
CA CYS A 15 11.19 24.57 36.88
C CYS A 15 11.94 23.83 37.98
N HIS A 16 12.29 24.58 39.07
CA HIS A 16 12.82 24.03 40.32
C HIS A 16 14.03 23.09 40.20
N GLY A 17 15.05 23.49 39.44
CA GLY A 17 16.33 22.78 39.40
C GLY A 17 16.36 21.47 38.58
N THR A 18 15.25 21.08 37.96
CA THR A 18 15.17 19.93 37.05
C THR A 18 14.97 20.42 35.64
N VAL A 19 15.82 19.98 34.71
CA VAL A 19 15.71 20.28 33.28
C VAL A 19 14.52 19.51 32.71
N CYS A 20 13.35 20.14 32.65
CA CYS A 20 12.22 19.56 31.94
C CYS A 20 12.39 19.84 30.44
N VAL A 21 12.77 18.82 29.68
CA VAL A 21 12.75 18.88 28.22
C VAL A 21 11.27 18.74 27.78
N VAL A 22 10.61 19.87 27.61
CA VAL A 22 9.22 19.92 27.06
C VAL A 22 9.33 19.79 25.53
N GLY A 23 9.71 18.62 25.05
CA GLY A 23 9.46 18.25 23.68
C GLY A 23 8.03 17.75 23.57
N LYS A 24 7.12 18.52 22.93
CA LYS A 24 5.77 18.01 22.67
C LYS A 24 5.90 16.78 21.79
N MET A 25 5.28 15.67 22.19
CA MET A 25 5.22 14.41 21.43
C MET A 25 4.77 14.67 19.97
N ARG A 26 3.99 15.73 19.74
CA ARG A 26 3.52 16.18 18.43
C ARG A 26 4.66 16.41 17.44
N ASP A 27 5.68 17.18 17.80
CA ASP A 27 6.72 17.63 16.86
C ASP A 27 7.62 16.46 16.46
N LEU A 28 7.81 15.53 17.36
CA LEU A 28 8.59 14.32 17.15
C LEU A 28 7.83 13.27 16.34
N ILE A 29 6.55 13.07 16.59
CA ILE A 29 5.70 12.16 15.78
C ILE A 29 5.55 12.70 14.36
N LEU A 30 5.47 14.01 14.15
CA LEU A 30 5.42 14.63 12.82
C LEU A 30 6.74 14.45 12.05
N GLN A 31 7.88 14.39 12.74
CA GLN A 31 9.18 14.07 12.12
C GLN A 31 9.28 12.60 11.69
N LEU A 32 8.69 11.67 12.46
CA LEU A 32 8.76 10.23 12.19
C LEU A 32 7.68 9.74 11.23
N SER A 33 6.50 10.37 11.23
CA SER A 33 5.40 10.02 10.33
C SER A 33 5.16 11.15 9.34
N LYS A 34 5.36 10.90 8.06
CA LYS A 34 4.92 11.79 6.96
C LYS A 34 3.38 11.91 6.87
N SER A 35 2.64 11.30 7.78
CA SER A 35 1.19 11.22 7.78
C SER A 35 0.63 11.96 8.99
N SER A 36 0.20 13.21 8.78
CA SER A 36 -0.51 14.04 9.77
C SER A 36 -1.88 13.46 10.21
N ILE A 37 -2.35 12.38 9.58
CA ILE A 37 -3.68 11.78 9.82
C ILE A 37 -3.83 11.30 11.27
N TYR A 38 -2.76 10.82 11.89
CA TYR A 38 -2.79 10.26 13.24
C TYR A 38 -2.70 11.32 14.36
N SER A 39 -2.27 12.54 14.02
CA SER A 39 -2.01 13.63 14.96
C SER A 39 -2.82 14.91 14.68
N THR A 40 -3.85 14.84 13.82
CA THR A 40 -4.69 15.98 13.48
C THR A 40 -5.46 16.48 14.72
N LYS A 41 -5.38 17.80 15.02
CA LYS A 41 -6.18 18.44 16.05
C LYS A 41 -7.62 18.68 15.60
N PRO A 42 -8.59 18.74 16.53
CA PRO A 42 -9.95 19.13 16.22
C PRO A 42 -10.00 20.50 15.53
N GLY A 43 -10.82 20.64 14.48
CA GLY A 43 -11.03 21.93 13.80
C GLY A 43 -9.95 22.32 12.79
N GLU A 44 -8.84 21.58 12.66
CA GLU A 44 -7.88 21.80 11.57
C GLU A 44 -8.54 21.51 10.21
N SER A 45 -8.52 22.49 9.30
CA SER A 45 -9.02 22.33 7.94
C SER A 45 -8.07 21.45 7.12
N LYS A 46 -8.59 20.45 6.41
CA LYS A 46 -7.80 19.73 5.41
C LYS A 46 -7.50 20.65 4.24
N LYS A 47 -6.24 20.69 3.78
CA LYS A 47 -5.85 21.39 2.54
C LYS A 47 -6.62 20.89 1.29
N ARG A 48 -7.22 19.69 1.38
CA ARG A 48 -8.12 19.11 0.38
C ARG A 48 -9.17 18.28 1.11
N GLY A 49 -10.38 18.77 1.26
CA GLY A 49 -11.46 18.01 1.86
C GLY A 49 -12.66 18.86 2.23
N ARG A 50 -13.80 18.21 2.32
CA ARG A 50 -15.07 18.82 2.73
C ARG A 50 -15.18 18.69 4.24
N GLY A 51 -15.31 19.85 4.93
CA GLY A 51 -15.61 19.94 6.34
C GLY A 51 -14.40 19.85 7.30
N PRO A 52 -14.64 20.03 8.59
CA PRO A 52 -13.62 19.99 9.63
C PRO A 52 -13.04 18.57 9.76
N THR A 53 -11.78 18.50 10.15
CA THR A 53 -11.13 17.21 10.38
C THR A 53 -11.52 16.66 11.75
N SER A 54 -11.80 15.38 11.81
CA SER A 54 -11.88 14.66 13.09
C SER A 54 -10.48 14.51 13.70
N PRO A 55 -10.35 14.53 15.05
CA PRO A 55 -9.08 14.30 15.72
C PRO A 55 -8.43 12.99 15.28
N GLY A 56 -7.11 13.00 15.07
CA GLY A 56 -6.34 11.79 14.89
C GLY A 56 -6.34 10.90 16.13
N PRO A 57 -6.12 9.58 16.03
CA PRO A 57 -6.18 8.69 17.18
C PRO A 57 -5.15 9.00 18.27
N LEU A 58 -4.03 9.64 17.94
CA LEU A 58 -3.02 10.07 18.92
C LEU A 58 -3.26 11.47 19.49
N ALA A 59 -4.31 12.18 19.06
CA ALA A 59 -4.52 13.59 19.42
C ALA A 59 -4.58 13.81 20.94
N SER A 60 -5.18 12.90 21.69
CA SER A 60 -5.31 12.99 23.15
C SER A 60 -3.98 12.79 23.90
N LEU A 61 -2.99 12.17 23.25
CA LEU A 61 -1.66 11.94 23.83
C LEU A 61 -0.66 13.05 23.46
N LEU A 62 -0.92 13.83 22.40
CA LEU A 62 0.07 14.75 21.83
C LEU A 62 0.39 15.95 22.72
N ASP A 63 -0.57 16.38 23.53
CA ASP A 63 -0.42 17.56 24.40
C ASP A 63 0.14 17.17 25.79
N ARG A 64 0.32 15.88 26.07
CA ARG A 64 0.93 15.39 27.31
C ARG A 64 2.46 15.46 27.24
N PRO A 65 3.15 15.87 28.31
CA PRO A 65 4.60 15.75 28.42
C PRO A 65 5.05 14.29 28.27
N LEU A 66 6.22 14.06 27.68
CA LEU A 66 6.75 12.70 27.54
C LEU A 66 7.04 12.02 28.89
N SER A 67 7.38 12.79 29.93
CA SER A 67 7.62 12.32 31.28
C SER A 67 6.36 11.76 31.98
N GLU A 68 5.19 12.17 31.52
CA GLU A 68 3.89 11.71 32.05
C GLU A 68 3.30 10.53 31.28
N LEU A 69 4.00 10.05 30.25
CA LEU A 69 3.56 8.90 29.49
C LEU A 69 3.82 7.63 30.30
N THR A 70 2.75 6.99 30.76
CA THR A 70 2.79 5.73 31.53
C THR A 70 2.06 4.61 30.80
N PRO A 71 2.29 3.33 31.15
CA PRO A 71 1.53 2.20 30.59
C PRO A 71 0.02 2.36 30.81
N GLU A 72 -0.41 2.91 31.94
CA GLU A 72 -1.81 3.14 32.28
C GLU A 72 -2.45 4.17 31.34
N ASN A 73 -1.75 5.28 31.07
CA ASN A 73 -2.22 6.30 30.13
C ASN A 73 -2.36 5.77 28.72
N ILE A 74 -1.44 4.89 28.29
CA ILE A 74 -1.50 4.22 26.99
C ILE A 74 -2.66 3.22 26.95
N ALA A 75 -2.89 2.48 28.03
CA ALA A 75 -3.99 1.53 28.14
C ALA A 75 -5.37 2.23 28.11
N GLU A 76 -5.52 3.34 28.82
CA GLU A 76 -6.72 4.17 28.81
C GLU A 76 -7.01 4.71 27.40
N TRP A 77 -5.99 5.27 26.73
CA TRP A 77 -6.08 5.70 25.36
C TRP A 77 -6.52 4.59 24.41
N LEU A 78 -5.91 3.40 24.50
CA LEU A 78 -6.28 2.23 23.71
C LEU A 78 -7.72 1.80 23.96
N SER A 79 -8.16 1.81 25.21
CA SER A 79 -9.53 1.45 25.61
C SER A 79 -10.57 2.33 24.92
N THR A 80 -10.31 3.63 24.89
CA THR A 80 -11.20 4.63 24.28
C THR A 80 -11.20 4.55 22.76
N GLU A 81 -10.01 4.53 22.14
CA GLU A 81 -9.89 4.62 20.69
C GLU A 81 -10.29 3.32 19.96
N ARG A 82 -10.06 2.15 20.55
CA ARG A 82 -10.39 0.86 19.93
C ARG A 82 -11.89 0.64 19.73
N GLN A 83 -12.74 1.28 20.54
CA GLN A 83 -14.18 1.13 20.43
C GLN A 83 -14.71 1.75 19.13
N ASN A 84 -14.15 2.88 18.71
CA ASN A 84 -14.62 3.65 17.57
C ASN A 84 -13.90 3.30 16.25
N ARG A 85 -12.60 3.00 16.32
CA ARG A 85 -11.75 2.84 15.12
C ARG A 85 -10.62 1.81 15.33
N PRO A 86 -10.92 0.53 15.55
CA PRO A 86 -9.95 -0.48 15.99
C PRO A 86 -8.73 -0.62 15.05
N THR A 87 -8.93 -0.67 13.74
CA THR A 87 -7.83 -0.79 12.76
C THR A 87 -6.88 0.41 12.78
N VAL A 88 -7.44 1.60 12.89
CA VAL A 88 -6.65 2.85 12.92
C VAL A 88 -5.89 2.94 14.25
N THR A 89 -6.52 2.54 15.35
CA THR A 89 -5.91 2.47 16.69
C THR A 89 -4.74 1.49 16.72
N ALA A 90 -4.90 0.29 16.17
CA ALA A 90 -3.80 -0.68 16.06
C ALA A 90 -2.61 -0.13 15.26
N HIS A 91 -2.86 0.65 14.21
CA HIS A 91 -1.80 1.30 13.44
C HIS A 91 -1.14 2.44 14.22
N ALA A 92 -1.95 3.29 14.88
CA ALA A 92 -1.45 4.38 15.73
C ALA A 92 -0.58 3.85 16.89
N TYR A 93 -0.98 2.75 17.50
CA TYR A 93 -0.17 2.07 18.51
C TYR A 93 1.20 1.62 17.99
N ARG A 94 1.27 1.07 16.77
CA ARG A 94 2.57 0.71 16.15
C ARG A 94 3.48 1.92 15.96
N LEU A 95 2.90 3.07 15.58
CA LEU A 95 3.64 4.33 15.45
C LEU A 95 4.11 4.85 16.81
N LEU A 96 3.24 4.82 17.81
CA LEU A 96 3.58 5.21 19.18
C LEU A 96 4.72 4.33 19.73
N ARG A 97 4.65 3.02 19.54
CA ARG A 97 5.70 2.09 19.93
C ARG A 97 7.03 2.37 19.21
N ALA A 98 6.99 2.61 17.91
CA ALA A 98 8.19 2.97 17.15
C ALA A 98 8.80 4.29 17.65
N PHE A 99 7.96 5.26 18.00
CA PHE A 99 8.36 6.53 18.58
C PHE A 99 9.02 6.36 19.95
N ILE A 100 8.41 5.63 20.89
CA ILE A 100 8.97 5.36 22.22
C ILE A 100 10.33 4.68 22.09
N LYS A 101 10.43 3.65 21.24
CA LYS A 101 11.68 2.97 20.97
C LYS A 101 12.75 3.92 20.43
N TRP A 102 12.41 4.77 19.47
CA TRP A 102 13.33 5.77 18.91
C TRP A 102 13.77 6.78 19.97
N ALA A 103 12.84 7.31 20.78
CA ALA A 103 13.13 8.28 21.82
C ALA A 103 14.11 7.72 22.87
N ASN A 104 13.95 6.46 23.26
CA ASN A 104 14.86 5.79 24.20
C ASN A 104 16.30 5.64 23.68
N TYR A 105 16.50 5.60 22.34
CA TYR A 105 17.84 5.58 21.74
C TYR A 105 18.48 6.97 21.63
N GLN A 106 17.70 8.04 21.74
CA GLN A 106 18.24 9.40 21.60
C GLN A 106 18.81 9.88 22.95
N LYS A 107 20.08 10.25 22.99
CA LYS A 107 20.76 10.81 24.20
C LYS A 107 19.99 11.96 24.82
N LYS A 108 19.33 12.80 24.00
CA LYS A 108 18.55 13.97 24.44
C LYS A 108 17.33 13.60 25.27
N TYR A 109 16.74 12.41 25.05
CA TYR A 109 15.49 11.95 25.72
C TYR A 109 15.75 10.82 26.71
N GLN A 110 17.02 10.44 26.91
CA GLN A 110 17.42 9.38 27.83
C GLN A 110 17.03 9.75 29.26
N GLY A 111 16.32 8.87 29.95
CA GLY A 111 15.81 9.08 31.32
C GLY A 111 14.46 9.83 31.40
N ILE A 112 13.91 10.33 30.29
CA ILE A 112 12.58 10.96 30.27
C ILE A 112 11.47 9.90 30.16
N ILE A 113 11.68 8.91 29.30
CA ILE A 113 10.74 7.79 29.13
C ILE A 113 11.36 6.58 29.81
N HIS A 114 10.69 6.06 30.84
CA HIS A 114 11.17 4.91 31.58
C HIS A 114 10.75 3.61 30.91
N GLY A 115 11.71 2.90 30.30
CA GLY A 115 11.48 1.60 29.70
C GLY A 115 10.72 1.60 28.39
N ASP A 116 10.27 0.43 27.96
CA ASP A 116 9.43 0.26 26.74
C ASP A 116 7.95 0.18 27.14
N LEU A 117 7.40 1.32 27.56
CA LEU A 117 6.02 1.47 28.08
C LEU A 117 4.97 0.82 27.18
N ALA A 118 5.19 0.90 25.86
CA ALA A 118 4.26 0.34 24.91
C ALA A 118 4.38 -1.20 24.78
N GLN A 119 5.37 -1.84 25.38
CA GLN A 119 5.49 -3.30 25.43
C GLN A 119 4.98 -3.91 26.74
N ASP A 120 4.46 -3.09 27.67
CA ASP A 120 3.79 -3.58 28.84
C ASP A 120 2.73 -4.64 28.49
N HIS A 121 2.63 -5.69 29.29
CA HIS A 121 1.76 -6.83 29.02
C HIS A 121 0.28 -6.43 28.92
N ASN A 122 -0.18 -5.55 29.79
CA ASN A 122 -1.57 -5.10 29.84
C ASN A 122 -1.88 -4.21 28.62
N VAL A 123 -0.94 -3.31 28.26
CA VAL A 123 -1.05 -2.49 27.04
C VAL A 123 -1.17 -3.38 25.82
N ARG A 124 -0.32 -4.39 25.66
CA ARG A 124 -0.35 -5.29 24.49
C ARG A 124 -1.65 -6.07 24.34
N LYS A 125 -2.24 -6.52 25.44
CA LYS A 125 -3.55 -7.21 25.44
C LYS A 125 -4.69 -6.32 24.92
N MET A 126 -4.57 -5.02 25.09
CA MET A 126 -5.60 -4.07 24.69
C MET A 126 -5.51 -3.67 23.22
N VAL A 127 -4.39 -3.96 22.54
CA VAL A 127 -4.20 -3.61 21.14
C VAL A 127 -5.18 -4.41 20.27
N PRO A 128 -5.99 -3.74 19.43
CA PRO A 128 -6.91 -4.42 18.55
C PRO A 128 -6.18 -5.35 17.57
N ILE A 129 -6.66 -6.58 17.46
CA ILE A 129 -6.18 -7.49 16.42
C ILE A 129 -6.71 -7.00 15.09
N SER A 130 -5.79 -6.75 14.15
CA SER A 130 -6.18 -6.39 12.79
C SER A 130 -6.85 -7.61 12.14
N ALA A 131 -8.16 -7.54 11.94
CA ALA A 131 -8.88 -8.59 11.24
C ALA A 131 -8.32 -8.71 9.82
N SER A 132 -8.04 -9.93 9.39
CA SER A 132 -7.81 -10.23 7.98
C SER A 132 -9.06 -9.82 7.19
N LYS A 133 -8.88 -9.11 6.08
CA LYS A 133 -9.99 -8.81 5.16
C LYS A 133 -10.34 -10.10 4.40
N ALA A 134 -11.04 -11.00 5.05
CA ALA A 134 -11.60 -12.16 4.40
C ALA A 134 -12.54 -11.68 3.26
N GLY A 135 -12.42 -12.28 2.09
CA GLY A 135 -13.28 -11.97 0.95
C GLY A 135 -12.86 -10.78 0.08
N ASP A 136 -11.77 -10.04 0.39
CA ASP A 136 -11.25 -8.98 -0.49
C ASP A 136 -10.41 -9.61 -1.63
N CYS A 137 -11.02 -10.50 -2.41
CA CYS A 137 -10.46 -11.11 -3.62
C CYS A 137 -11.58 -11.63 -4.52
N LEU A 138 -11.33 -11.64 -5.83
CA LEU A 138 -12.23 -12.24 -6.81
C LEU A 138 -12.18 -13.75 -6.71
N GLN A 139 -13.35 -14.37 -6.79
CA GLN A 139 -13.52 -15.80 -6.97
C GLN A 139 -13.70 -16.11 -8.46
N LYS A 140 -13.52 -17.37 -8.87
CA LYS A 140 -13.59 -17.77 -10.28
C LYS A 140 -14.94 -17.43 -10.92
N GLU A 141 -16.04 -17.63 -10.18
CA GLU A 141 -17.41 -17.37 -10.63
C GLU A 141 -17.66 -15.88 -10.93
N GLN A 142 -16.86 -14.99 -10.35
CA GLN A 142 -16.97 -13.53 -10.48
C GLN A 142 -16.19 -12.99 -11.67
N LEU A 143 -15.26 -13.76 -12.23
CA LEU A 143 -14.36 -13.30 -13.29
C LEU A 143 -15.11 -12.80 -14.52
N LYS A 144 -16.11 -13.55 -14.98
CA LYS A 144 -16.88 -13.18 -16.18
C LYS A 144 -17.57 -11.82 -16.03
N SER A 145 -18.29 -11.61 -14.93
CA SER A 145 -19.00 -10.35 -14.69
C SER A 145 -18.02 -9.20 -14.43
N TRP A 146 -16.93 -9.45 -13.69
CA TRP A 146 -15.90 -8.45 -13.44
C TRP A 146 -15.23 -7.96 -14.74
N PHE A 147 -14.76 -8.88 -15.59
CA PHE A 147 -14.14 -8.53 -16.86
C PHE A 147 -15.11 -7.81 -17.81
N SER A 148 -16.37 -8.28 -17.91
CA SER A 148 -17.40 -7.62 -18.69
C SER A 148 -17.58 -6.17 -18.26
N ALA A 149 -17.70 -5.90 -16.98
CA ALA A 149 -17.89 -4.56 -16.44
C ALA A 149 -16.63 -3.69 -16.58
N VAL A 150 -15.43 -4.23 -16.34
CA VAL A 150 -14.17 -3.48 -16.48
C VAL A 150 -13.91 -3.12 -17.92
N ARG A 151 -14.14 -4.03 -18.88
CA ARG A 151 -13.96 -3.77 -20.32
C ARG A 151 -14.98 -2.78 -20.88
N SER A 152 -16.14 -2.64 -20.24
CA SER A 152 -17.16 -1.64 -20.63
C SER A 152 -16.94 -0.25 -20.01
N LEU A 153 -15.83 -0.01 -19.31
CA LEU A 153 -15.50 1.32 -18.82
C LEU A 153 -15.20 2.29 -19.97
N ASN A 154 -15.74 3.52 -19.89
CA ASN A 154 -15.52 4.56 -20.90
C ASN A 154 -14.04 5.00 -21.00
N ASN A 155 -13.24 4.74 -19.98
CA ASN A 155 -11.81 5.05 -19.97
C ASN A 155 -11.01 3.77 -20.26
N PRO A 156 -10.48 3.59 -21.50
CA PRO A 156 -9.73 2.39 -21.87
C PRO A 156 -8.42 2.25 -21.09
N ILE A 157 -7.80 3.35 -20.67
CA ILE A 157 -6.57 3.31 -19.89
C ILE A 157 -6.85 2.77 -18.47
N ALA A 158 -7.96 3.20 -17.85
CA ALA A 158 -8.37 2.69 -16.56
C ALA A 158 -8.81 1.21 -16.63
N SER A 159 -9.50 0.83 -17.72
CA SER A 159 -9.86 -0.55 -17.99
C SER A 159 -8.63 -1.45 -18.11
N ALA A 160 -7.66 -1.06 -18.93
CA ALA A 160 -6.41 -1.81 -19.11
C ALA A 160 -5.61 -1.88 -17.81
N TYR A 161 -5.51 -0.77 -17.07
CA TYR A 161 -4.82 -0.74 -15.77
C TYR A 161 -5.37 -1.79 -14.81
N LEU A 162 -6.71 -1.89 -14.67
CA LEU A 162 -7.34 -2.84 -13.76
C LEU A 162 -7.09 -4.29 -14.19
N GLN A 163 -7.15 -4.57 -15.49
CA GLN A 163 -6.88 -5.90 -16.04
C GLN A 163 -5.42 -6.31 -15.83
N VAL A 164 -4.46 -5.41 -16.13
CA VAL A 164 -3.04 -5.67 -15.91
C VAL A 164 -2.74 -5.86 -14.42
N LEU A 165 -3.39 -5.09 -13.54
CA LEU A 165 -3.20 -5.24 -12.09
C LEU A 165 -3.66 -6.62 -11.59
N LEU A 166 -4.80 -7.12 -12.10
CA LEU A 166 -5.29 -8.47 -11.80
C LEU A 166 -4.35 -9.54 -12.36
N LEU A 167 -4.00 -9.44 -13.65
CA LEU A 167 -3.27 -10.49 -14.37
C LEU A 167 -1.78 -10.58 -14.02
N THR A 168 -1.20 -9.56 -13.40
CA THR A 168 0.21 -9.58 -12.97
C THR A 168 0.37 -9.77 -11.46
N GLY A 169 -0.68 -9.53 -10.69
CA GLY A 169 -0.60 -9.51 -9.24
C GLY A 169 0.39 -8.47 -8.69
N ALA A 170 0.82 -7.50 -9.48
CA ALA A 170 1.74 -6.45 -9.07
C ALA A 170 1.10 -5.48 -8.07
N ARG A 171 1.92 -4.66 -7.39
CA ARG A 171 1.40 -3.62 -6.51
C ARG A 171 0.82 -2.46 -7.32
N ARG A 172 -0.20 -1.81 -6.80
CA ARG A 172 -0.87 -0.67 -7.43
C ARG A 172 0.12 0.39 -7.96
N GLU A 173 1.07 0.78 -7.12
CA GLU A 173 2.05 1.82 -7.48
C GLU A 173 3.07 1.35 -8.53
N GLU A 174 3.39 0.06 -8.55
CA GLU A 174 4.26 -0.54 -9.54
C GLU A 174 3.64 -0.41 -10.95
N ILE A 175 2.38 -0.80 -11.11
CA ILE A 175 1.67 -0.69 -12.39
C ILE A 175 1.42 0.78 -12.76
N SER A 176 1.03 1.64 -11.80
CA SER A 176 0.81 3.06 -12.09
C SER A 176 2.08 3.80 -12.53
N SER A 177 3.24 3.30 -12.17
CA SER A 177 4.55 3.89 -12.50
C SER A 177 5.27 3.18 -13.65
N LEU A 178 4.56 2.32 -14.38
CA LEU A 178 5.10 1.62 -15.52
C LEU A 178 5.31 2.58 -16.71
N ARG A 179 6.49 2.55 -17.31
CA ARG A 179 6.84 3.31 -18.51
C ARG A 179 6.93 2.39 -19.72
N TRP A 180 6.75 2.93 -20.91
CA TRP A 180 6.94 2.16 -22.13
C TRP A 180 8.36 1.58 -22.26
N SER A 181 9.37 2.27 -21.75
CA SER A 181 10.76 1.78 -21.68
C SER A 181 10.96 0.57 -20.76
N ASP A 182 9.98 0.27 -19.89
CA ASP A 182 10.03 -0.89 -19.00
C ASP A 182 9.42 -2.16 -19.64
N ILE A 183 8.90 -2.04 -20.87
CA ILE A 183 8.24 -3.13 -21.61
C ILE A 183 9.11 -3.55 -22.79
N ASP A 184 9.47 -4.80 -22.81
CA ASP A 184 10.18 -5.42 -23.93
C ASP A 184 9.26 -6.40 -24.66
N PHE A 185 8.68 -5.92 -25.76
CA PHE A 185 7.80 -6.73 -26.60
C PHE A 185 8.56 -7.83 -27.39
N LYS A 186 9.86 -7.64 -27.65
CA LYS A 186 10.67 -8.60 -28.37
C LYS A 186 10.95 -9.85 -27.51
N TRP A 187 11.33 -9.62 -26.26
CA TRP A 187 11.63 -10.70 -25.32
C TRP A 187 10.45 -11.06 -24.41
N SER A 188 9.26 -10.48 -24.68
CA SER A 188 8.04 -10.69 -23.90
C SER A 188 8.30 -10.60 -22.39
N SER A 189 8.86 -9.47 -21.98
CA SER A 189 9.20 -9.20 -20.58
C SER A 189 8.81 -7.81 -20.14
N MET A 190 8.59 -7.64 -18.85
CA MET A 190 8.20 -6.38 -18.24
C MET A 190 9.02 -6.16 -16.97
N ARG A 191 9.65 -4.99 -16.87
CA ARG A 191 10.44 -4.56 -15.71
C ARG A 191 9.55 -3.82 -14.74
N ILE A 192 9.39 -4.37 -13.55
CA ILE A 192 8.61 -3.78 -12.46
C ILE A 192 9.56 -3.18 -11.43
N LYS A 193 9.43 -1.87 -11.21
CA LYS A 193 10.24 -1.12 -10.24
C LYS A 193 9.54 -1.06 -8.89
N ASP A 194 10.22 -1.51 -7.83
CA ASP A 194 9.78 -1.40 -6.45
C ASP A 194 10.63 -0.34 -5.72
N LYS A 195 10.01 0.53 -4.94
CA LYS A 195 10.70 1.58 -4.19
C LYS A 195 11.61 1.04 -3.08
N ILE A 196 11.35 -0.17 -2.61
CA ILE A 196 12.03 -0.74 -1.43
C ILE A 196 13.02 -1.82 -1.84
N GLU A 197 12.70 -2.61 -2.88
CA GLU A 197 13.43 -3.82 -3.25
C GLU A 197 14.20 -3.69 -4.58
N GLY A 198 14.14 -2.53 -5.22
CA GLY A 198 14.75 -2.28 -6.52
C GLY A 198 13.84 -2.66 -7.68
N GLU A 199 14.28 -3.58 -8.53
CA GLU A 199 13.51 -3.97 -9.71
C GLU A 199 13.43 -5.49 -9.88
N ARG A 200 12.37 -5.96 -10.53
CA ARG A 200 12.23 -7.35 -10.97
C ARG A 200 11.73 -7.40 -12.39
N ILE A 201 12.10 -8.47 -13.10
CA ILE A 201 11.59 -8.75 -14.44
C ILE A 201 10.56 -9.86 -14.31
N ILE A 202 9.38 -9.64 -14.88
CA ILE A 202 8.31 -10.62 -14.98
C ILE A 202 7.95 -10.85 -16.45
N PRO A 203 7.35 -12.00 -16.80
CA PRO A 203 6.87 -12.24 -18.15
C PRO A 203 5.80 -11.25 -18.57
N LEU A 204 5.86 -10.77 -19.78
CA LEU A 204 4.77 -10.07 -20.47
C LEU A 204 3.93 -11.15 -21.18
N THR A 205 2.80 -11.48 -20.58
CA THR A 205 1.90 -12.53 -21.06
C THR A 205 1.15 -12.08 -22.33
N PRO A 206 0.65 -12.99 -23.19
CA PRO A 206 0.08 -12.65 -24.49
C PRO A 206 -1.07 -11.66 -24.43
N TYR A 207 -2.07 -11.89 -23.55
CA TYR A 207 -3.20 -10.98 -23.44
C TYR A 207 -2.80 -9.61 -22.92
N VAL A 208 -1.94 -9.56 -21.90
CA VAL A 208 -1.40 -8.29 -21.38
C VAL A 208 -0.61 -7.57 -22.47
N SER A 209 0.18 -8.28 -23.28
CA SER A 209 0.90 -7.70 -24.42
C SER A 209 -0.03 -7.03 -25.42
N ASP A 210 -1.07 -7.74 -25.85
CA ASP A 210 -2.06 -7.21 -26.81
C ASP A 210 -2.83 -6.02 -26.23
N LEU A 211 -3.19 -6.10 -24.94
CA LEU A 211 -3.85 -5.02 -24.23
C LEU A 211 -2.96 -3.76 -24.16
N LEU A 212 -1.67 -3.91 -23.87
CA LEU A 212 -0.75 -2.78 -23.87
C LEU A 212 -0.49 -2.22 -25.27
N ARG A 213 -0.38 -3.06 -26.30
CA ARG A 213 -0.28 -2.60 -27.71
C ARG A 213 -1.48 -1.74 -28.10
N SER A 214 -2.70 -2.13 -27.74
CA SER A 214 -3.90 -1.34 -28.02
C SER A 214 -3.89 0.04 -27.34
N LEU A 215 -3.18 0.20 -26.20
CA LEU A 215 -3.01 1.51 -25.58
C LEU A 215 -2.04 2.42 -26.35
N MET A 216 -1.09 1.87 -27.11
CA MET A 216 -0.19 2.68 -27.95
C MET A 216 -0.94 3.35 -29.09
N GLU A 217 -2.02 2.72 -29.60
CA GLU A 217 -2.84 3.24 -30.68
C GLU A 217 -3.74 4.41 -30.25
N ILE A 218 -3.96 4.59 -28.95
CA ILE A 218 -4.77 5.68 -28.43
C ILE A 218 -4.03 7.00 -28.59
N PRO A 219 -4.58 8.01 -29.32
CA PRO A 219 -3.93 9.29 -29.53
C PRO A 219 -3.52 9.96 -28.20
N ASN A 220 -2.31 10.48 -28.17
CA ASN A 220 -1.82 11.21 -27.00
C ASN A 220 -2.41 12.63 -27.00
N ARG A 221 -3.39 12.89 -26.13
CA ARG A 221 -4.04 14.21 -25.98
C ARG A 221 -3.41 15.02 -24.84
N GLY A 222 -2.10 14.99 -24.68
CA GLY A 222 -1.42 15.75 -23.63
C GLY A 222 0.08 15.48 -23.60
N THR A 223 0.81 16.25 -22.81
CA THR A 223 2.23 16.04 -22.55
C THR A 223 2.41 14.78 -21.68
N ASN A 224 2.87 13.69 -22.29
CA ASN A 224 3.31 12.50 -21.55
C ASN A 224 4.85 12.50 -21.54
N GLU A 225 5.44 13.54 -20.96
CA GLU A 225 6.90 13.72 -20.86
C GLU A 225 7.60 12.53 -20.21
N GLU A 226 6.95 11.93 -19.19
CA GLU A 226 7.45 10.78 -18.47
C GLU A 226 7.20 9.43 -19.17
N ASN A 227 6.51 9.45 -20.31
CA ASN A 227 6.22 8.27 -21.14
C ASN A 227 5.51 7.12 -20.39
N TRP A 228 4.52 7.48 -19.56
CA TRP A 228 3.74 6.52 -18.78
C TRP A 228 2.85 5.64 -19.66
N VAL A 229 2.79 4.36 -19.36
CA VAL A 229 1.84 3.41 -19.99
C VAL A 229 0.40 3.78 -19.62
N PHE A 230 0.15 4.02 -18.35
CA PHE A 230 -1.16 4.36 -17.80
C PHE A 230 -1.25 5.86 -17.52
N ARG A 231 -1.26 6.64 -18.61
CA ARG A 231 -1.32 8.10 -18.55
C ARG A 231 -2.67 8.62 -18.08
N SER A 232 -2.68 9.81 -17.50
CA SER A 232 -3.90 10.54 -17.14
C SER A 232 -3.68 12.05 -17.19
N ASN A 233 -4.77 12.82 -17.22
CA ASN A 233 -4.73 14.28 -17.18
C ASN A 233 -4.49 14.83 -15.76
N SER A 234 -4.07 13.99 -14.80
CA SER A 234 -3.72 14.43 -13.46
C SER A 234 -2.39 15.18 -13.45
N LYS A 235 -2.14 15.97 -12.41
CA LYS A 235 -0.86 16.70 -12.23
C LYS A 235 0.38 15.78 -12.30
N SER A 236 0.24 14.49 -12.01
CA SER A 236 1.32 13.49 -12.09
C SER A 236 1.49 12.86 -13.48
N GLY A 237 0.63 13.18 -14.45
CA GLY A 237 0.64 12.61 -15.80
C GLY A 237 0.22 11.14 -15.87
N LYS A 238 0.01 10.46 -14.75
CA LYS A 238 -0.33 9.03 -14.68
C LYS A 238 -1.55 8.72 -13.81
N ILE A 239 -2.16 7.56 -14.02
CA ILE A 239 -3.18 7.03 -13.12
C ILE A 239 -2.51 6.69 -11.78
N ILE A 240 -3.01 7.28 -10.69
CA ILE A 240 -2.53 6.98 -9.33
C ILE A 240 -3.44 5.94 -8.68
N GLU A 241 -4.74 6.18 -8.68
CA GLU A 241 -5.71 5.38 -7.93
C GLU A 241 -7.09 5.40 -8.59
N PRO A 242 -7.37 4.48 -9.54
CA PRO A 242 -8.65 4.44 -10.25
C PRO A 242 -9.76 3.76 -9.45
N CYS A 243 -9.82 3.96 -8.11
CA CYS A 243 -10.83 3.36 -7.24
C CYS A 243 -12.25 3.68 -7.68
N SER A 244 -12.53 4.91 -8.11
CA SER A 244 -13.87 5.29 -8.57
C SER A 244 -14.28 4.55 -9.85
N ALA A 245 -13.36 4.31 -10.76
CA ALA A 245 -13.61 3.52 -11.97
C ALA A 245 -13.85 2.05 -11.61
N HIS A 246 -13.03 1.49 -10.72
CA HIS A 246 -13.19 0.11 -10.25
C HIS A 246 -14.50 -0.08 -9.49
N ASN A 247 -14.85 0.81 -8.57
CA ASN A 247 -16.10 0.74 -7.83
C ASN A 247 -17.33 0.79 -8.76
N ARG A 248 -17.31 1.65 -9.81
CA ARG A 248 -18.39 1.65 -10.82
C ARG A 248 -18.49 0.32 -11.57
N ALA A 249 -17.37 -0.31 -11.89
CA ALA A 249 -17.35 -1.62 -12.53
C ALA A 249 -17.92 -2.70 -11.59
N LEU A 250 -17.53 -2.69 -10.31
CA LEU A 250 -18.05 -3.63 -9.30
C LEU A 250 -19.55 -3.45 -9.10
N THR A 251 -20.04 -2.22 -8.99
CA THR A 251 -21.49 -1.94 -8.87
C THR A 251 -22.26 -2.44 -10.11
N ARG A 252 -21.73 -2.19 -11.33
CA ARG A 252 -22.35 -2.68 -12.58
C ARG A 252 -22.37 -4.21 -12.66
N ALA A 253 -21.35 -4.86 -12.13
CA ALA A 253 -21.24 -6.32 -12.10
C ALA A 253 -22.00 -6.97 -10.94
N GLU A 254 -22.64 -6.18 -10.07
CA GLU A 254 -23.28 -6.63 -8.84
C GLU A 254 -22.35 -7.44 -7.92
N LEU A 255 -21.06 -7.04 -7.91
CA LEU A 255 -20.04 -7.71 -7.11
C LEU A 255 -19.80 -6.97 -5.79
N PRO A 256 -19.40 -7.70 -4.74
CA PRO A 256 -19.00 -7.07 -3.48
C PRO A 256 -17.82 -6.13 -3.69
N HIS A 257 -17.61 -5.21 -2.75
CA HIS A 257 -16.49 -4.30 -2.82
C HIS A 257 -15.17 -5.07 -2.71
N ILE A 258 -14.34 -4.92 -3.75
CA ILE A 258 -12.98 -5.46 -3.83
C ILE A 258 -12.03 -4.28 -4.01
N SER A 259 -11.03 -4.18 -3.13
CA SER A 259 -10.03 -3.11 -3.23
C SER A 259 -9.06 -3.34 -4.40
N LEU A 260 -8.34 -2.30 -4.83
CA LEU A 260 -7.26 -2.49 -5.82
C LEU A 260 -6.17 -3.46 -5.32
N HIS A 261 -5.93 -3.50 -4.00
CA HIS A 261 -5.05 -4.52 -3.42
C HIS A 261 -5.70 -5.91 -3.39
N GLY A 262 -7.04 -5.96 -3.37
CA GLY A 262 -7.82 -7.18 -3.54
C GLY A 262 -7.57 -7.84 -4.89
N LEU A 263 -7.37 -7.08 -5.98
CA LEU A 263 -7.01 -7.64 -7.28
C LEU A 263 -5.66 -8.38 -7.24
N ARG A 264 -4.69 -7.84 -6.50
CA ARG A 264 -3.42 -8.55 -6.29
C ARG A 264 -3.60 -9.83 -5.45
N ARG A 265 -4.48 -9.80 -4.43
CA ARG A 265 -4.84 -11.04 -3.69
C ARG A 265 -5.53 -12.03 -4.60
N SER A 266 -6.41 -11.55 -5.48
CA SER A 266 -7.10 -12.39 -6.47
C SER A 266 -6.12 -13.16 -7.34
N PHE A 267 -5.06 -12.50 -7.86
CA PHE A 267 -4.03 -13.20 -8.63
C PHE A 267 -3.42 -14.38 -7.84
N GLY A 268 -3.04 -14.14 -6.58
CA GLY A 268 -2.49 -15.20 -5.73
C GLY A 268 -3.47 -16.35 -5.49
N THR A 269 -4.72 -16.02 -5.18
CA THR A 269 -5.79 -17.03 -4.93
C THR A 269 -6.15 -17.80 -6.22
N LEU A 270 -6.27 -17.10 -7.35
CA LEU A 270 -6.61 -17.72 -8.63
C LEU A 270 -5.49 -18.61 -9.18
N ALA A 271 -4.23 -18.28 -8.88
CA ALA A 271 -3.09 -19.12 -9.26
C ALA A 271 -3.11 -20.52 -8.62
N GLU A 272 -3.78 -20.69 -7.47
CA GLU A 272 -3.94 -21.99 -6.81
C GLU A 272 -4.79 -22.97 -7.65
N TRP A 273 -5.76 -22.46 -8.45
CA TRP A 273 -6.59 -23.29 -9.32
C TRP A 273 -5.83 -23.99 -10.43
N VAL A 274 -4.67 -23.47 -10.81
CA VAL A 274 -3.78 -24.06 -11.81
C VAL A 274 -2.52 -24.65 -11.21
N GLU A 275 -2.52 -24.82 -9.88
CA GLU A 275 -1.45 -25.50 -9.11
C GLU A 275 -0.08 -24.85 -9.30
N VAL A 276 -0.02 -23.52 -9.39
CA VAL A 276 1.27 -22.82 -9.56
C VAL A 276 2.11 -22.96 -8.29
N PRO A 277 3.37 -23.39 -8.38
CA PRO A 277 4.23 -23.43 -7.22
C PRO A 277 4.32 -22.07 -6.52
N THR A 278 4.07 -22.04 -5.21
CA THR A 278 3.98 -20.81 -4.39
C THR A 278 5.16 -19.85 -4.56
N GLY A 279 6.37 -20.40 -4.72
CA GLY A 279 7.57 -19.60 -4.96
C GLY A 279 7.60 -18.94 -6.35
N ILE A 280 6.91 -19.46 -7.36
CA ILE A 280 6.73 -18.80 -8.67
C ILE A 280 5.75 -17.64 -8.51
N VAL A 281 4.61 -17.86 -7.89
CA VAL A 281 3.63 -16.80 -7.58
C VAL A 281 4.29 -15.68 -6.77
N ALA A 282 5.05 -16.04 -5.74
CA ALA A 282 5.76 -15.08 -4.89
C ALA A 282 6.77 -14.23 -5.71
N GLN A 283 7.53 -14.85 -6.62
CA GLN A 283 8.51 -14.14 -7.45
C GLN A 283 7.84 -13.22 -8.47
N ILE A 284 6.77 -13.66 -9.14
CA ILE A 284 5.98 -12.81 -10.06
C ILE A 284 5.41 -11.61 -9.31
N MET A 285 4.77 -11.85 -8.18
CA MET A 285 4.17 -10.80 -7.36
C MET A 285 5.22 -9.90 -6.70
N GLY A 286 6.47 -10.32 -6.53
CA GLY A 286 7.52 -9.59 -5.78
C GLY A 286 7.25 -9.66 -4.27
N HIS A 287 7.03 -10.85 -3.74
CA HIS A 287 7.07 -11.11 -2.31
C HIS A 287 8.49 -11.42 -1.87
N LYS A 288 8.89 -10.88 -0.72
CA LYS A 288 10.18 -11.24 -0.12
C LYS A 288 10.16 -12.71 0.28
N PRO A 289 11.17 -13.47 -0.16
CA PRO A 289 11.31 -14.83 0.33
C PRO A 289 11.49 -14.85 1.84
N SER A 290 10.68 -15.62 2.54
CA SER A 290 10.78 -15.79 3.99
C SER A 290 11.83 -16.83 4.38
N ALA A 291 12.04 -17.84 3.53
CA ALA A 291 13.02 -18.90 3.75
C ALA A 291 14.40 -18.52 3.18
N LEU A 292 15.45 -18.85 3.94
CA LEU A 292 16.84 -18.57 3.56
C LEU A 292 17.20 -19.22 2.21
N ALA A 293 16.77 -20.45 1.98
CA ALA A 293 16.99 -21.18 0.74
C ALA A 293 16.37 -20.50 -0.48
N GLU A 294 15.16 -19.97 -0.35
CA GLU A 294 14.49 -19.18 -1.39
C GLU A 294 15.26 -17.89 -1.69
N LYS A 295 15.74 -17.22 -0.63
CA LYS A 295 16.45 -15.93 -0.76
C LYS A 295 17.80 -16.07 -1.47
N HIS A 296 18.56 -17.13 -1.21
CA HIS A 296 19.94 -17.23 -1.65
C HIS A 296 20.17 -18.24 -2.78
N TYR A 297 19.35 -19.28 -2.89
CA TYR A 297 19.62 -20.41 -3.79
C TYR A 297 18.58 -20.64 -4.88
N ARG A 298 17.39 -20.01 -4.80
CA ARG A 298 16.30 -20.28 -5.75
C ARG A 298 15.89 -19.01 -6.49
N ARG A 299 16.63 -18.69 -7.56
CA ARG A 299 16.23 -17.66 -8.53
C ARG A 299 15.72 -18.38 -9.78
N ARG A 300 14.41 -18.32 -10.00
CA ARG A 300 13.78 -18.99 -11.13
C ARG A 300 14.00 -18.16 -12.41
N PRO A 301 14.44 -18.81 -13.52
CA PRO A 301 14.62 -18.13 -14.80
C PRO A 301 13.29 -17.61 -15.35
N LEU A 302 13.36 -16.58 -16.19
CA LEU A 302 12.19 -15.89 -16.74
C LEU A 302 11.27 -16.86 -17.53
N ASP A 303 11.83 -17.81 -18.26
CA ASP A 303 11.05 -18.76 -19.06
C ASP A 303 10.24 -19.74 -18.19
N LEU A 304 10.76 -20.11 -17.01
CA LEU A 304 10.00 -20.90 -16.05
C LEU A 304 8.84 -20.07 -15.46
N LEU A 305 9.07 -18.78 -15.19
CA LEU A 305 8.00 -17.87 -14.75
C LEU A 305 6.97 -17.71 -15.86
N ARG A 306 7.41 -17.58 -17.12
CA ARG A 306 6.54 -17.42 -18.29
C ARG A 306 5.59 -18.59 -18.45
N LYS A 307 6.10 -19.81 -18.44
CA LYS A 307 5.30 -21.05 -18.51
C LYS A 307 4.11 -21.03 -17.55
N TRP A 308 4.35 -20.64 -16.32
CA TRP A 308 3.31 -20.62 -15.29
C TRP A 308 2.42 -19.38 -15.35
N HIS A 309 2.97 -18.23 -15.67
CA HIS A 309 2.22 -16.98 -15.74
C HIS A 309 1.22 -17.00 -16.90
N GLU A 310 1.62 -17.53 -18.06
CA GLU A 310 0.73 -17.74 -19.21
C GLU A 310 -0.37 -18.76 -18.89
N LYS A 311 -0.07 -19.81 -18.13
CA LYS A 311 -1.07 -20.77 -17.69
C LYS A 311 -2.12 -20.11 -16.78
N VAL A 312 -1.71 -19.24 -15.87
CA VAL A 312 -2.64 -18.48 -15.01
C VAL A 312 -3.49 -17.52 -15.85
N GLU A 313 -2.85 -16.75 -16.74
CA GLU A 313 -3.58 -15.81 -17.61
C GLU A 313 -4.62 -16.56 -18.44
N LEU A 314 -4.23 -17.63 -19.12
CA LEU A 314 -5.12 -18.42 -19.97
C LEU A 314 -6.33 -18.91 -19.17
N TRP A 315 -6.10 -19.52 -18.02
CA TRP A 315 -7.17 -20.04 -17.16
C TRP A 315 -8.11 -18.92 -16.69
N ILE A 316 -7.58 -17.77 -16.25
CA ILE A 316 -8.41 -16.62 -15.85
C ILE A 316 -9.28 -16.12 -17.01
N LEU A 317 -8.74 -16.08 -18.24
CA LEU A 317 -9.47 -15.61 -19.41
C LEU A 317 -10.53 -16.62 -19.85
N GLU A 318 -10.26 -17.92 -19.73
CA GLU A 318 -11.24 -19.01 -20.00
C GLU A 318 -12.43 -18.92 -19.03
N GLU A 319 -12.18 -18.77 -17.72
CA GLU A 319 -13.23 -18.58 -16.73
C GLU A 319 -14.01 -17.27 -16.95
N ALA A 320 -13.34 -16.22 -17.40
CA ALA A 320 -13.95 -14.95 -17.80
C ALA A 320 -14.74 -15.03 -19.12
N LYS A 321 -14.68 -16.14 -19.87
CA LYS A 321 -15.25 -16.31 -21.21
C LYS A 321 -14.72 -15.28 -22.21
N ILE A 322 -13.44 -14.92 -22.10
CA ILE A 322 -12.75 -14.02 -23.04
C ILE A 322 -12.06 -14.88 -24.10
N LYS A 323 -12.41 -14.64 -25.38
CA LYS A 323 -11.70 -15.28 -26.48
C LYS A 323 -10.30 -14.69 -26.59
N ASN A 324 -9.28 -15.52 -26.46
CA ASN A 324 -7.92 -15.14 -26.80
C ASN A 324 -7.75 -15.17 -28.32
N ASN A 325 -7.16 -14.13 -28.88
CA ASN A 325 -6.78 -14.11 -30.30
C ASN A 325 -5.52 -14.98 -30.60
N VAL A 326 -5.04 -15.74 -29.62
CA VAL A 326 -3.83 -16.56 -29.75
C VAL A 326 -4.04 -17.71 -30.75
N ASP A 327 -5.27 -18.17 -30.97
CA ASP A 327 -5.57 -19.25 -31.93
C ASP A 327 -5.53 -18.81 -33.40
N LYS A 328 -5.08 -17.60 -33.69
CA LYS A 328 -4.96 -17.08 -35.07
C LYS A 328 -3.52 -16.79 -35.53
N ARG A 329 -2.52 -17.28 -34.79
CA ARG A 329 -1.11 -17.16 -35.23
C ARG A 329 -0.46 -18.51 -35.46
#